data_02e91534ff34235ae0b74d4e76cde92e
#
_entry.id   02e91534ff34235ae0b74d4e76cde92e
#
_cell.length_a   1.000
_cell.length_b   1.000
_cell.length_c   1.000
_cell.angle_alpha   90.00
_cell.angle_beta   90.00
_cell.angle_gamma   90.00
#
_symmetry.space_group_name_H-M   'P 1'
#
loop_
_entity.id
_entity.type
_entity.pdbx_description
1 polymer ?
#
loop_
_entity_poly.entity_id
_entity_poly.type
_entity_poly.pdbx_seq_one_letter_code
_entity_poly.pdbx_strand_id
1 'polypeptide(L)'
;MINNFFFFIKIIRVFKEYNILILIRKNIKFKILFDIFTFIISFGKIKSNEYKNSPDGIRIAQALNKLGPSFIKLGQLISTRPDIIGNVIAEDMALLRDSLPPFSRNEAITIIEKEFQKNIDEVFRDFSEPIAAASIAQVHFAKISNEDRDVEVAIKILRPNIKEIIEDEMKRLEWLTKFLENFQEFRRLQAGSIVKKAREVIKFELDLRYEAAAASELSENTKYDDNFKVPNVFWDKITQKVLTIEKVNGLPIDKIDDSKIDKKLAAKNLIITFLRQSIRDGYFHADLHQGNLFIDDASNLIAVDFGIMGRLDRQNRRYLAEIIYGFIKQDYHDIAKIHKEAGLINKNESIEDFSQALRSIGEPIINQKAKNISMGNVLVQLFEITKQFNMSLQPQLLLLQKTMIIVEGVARNLDPNINFWEVSKPEIEEWLRDELGIKNRLKETQETLKSLARRVPDLPDFLSRAENAIDTINEITKEKEPSSNYIFKGGAIILIILGIIALI
;
A
#
# COMPACT_ATOMS: atom_id res chain seq x y z
N MET A 1 -4.95 20.07 -30.74
CA MET A 1 -3.63 20.73 -30.61
C MET A 1 -3.73 22.01 -29.76
N ILE A 2 -4.62 22.95 -30.08
CA ILE A 2 -4.80 24.21 -29.34
C ILE A 2 -5.08 23.99 -27.84
N ASN A 3 -5.98 23.08 -27.45
CA ASN A 3 -6.31 22.79 -26.06
C ASN A 3 -5.12 22.20 -25.26
N ASN A 4 -4.25 21.42 -25.93
CA ASN A 4 -3.03 20.89 -25.27
C ASN A 4 -2.01 22.00 -25.02
N PHE A 5 -1.93 22.98 -25.89
CA PHE A 5 -1.08 24.15 -25.72
C PHE A 5 -1.53 25.02 -24.53
N PHE A 6 -2.83 25.31 -24.42
CA PHE A 6 -3.35 26.04 -23.24
C PHE A 6 -3.17 25.27 -21.93
N PHE A 7 -3.34 23.95 -21.95
CA PHE A 7 -3.06 23.09 -20.80
C PHE A 7 -1.59 23.18 -20.37
N PHE A 8 -0.66 23.14 -21.33
CA PHE A 8 0.75 23.31 -21.05
C PHE A 8 1.08 24.70 -20.48
N ILE A 9 0.47 25.77 -21.04
CA ILE A 9 0.61 27.13 -20.48
C ILE A 9 0.14 27.19 -19.04
N LYS A 10 -1.01 26.56 -18.69
CA LYS A 10 -1.53 26.47 -17.32
C LYS A 10 -0.49 25.88 -16.39
N ILE A 11 0.12 24.75 -16.75
CA ILE A 11 1.17 24.09 -15.95
C ILE A 11 2.38 25.01 -15.75
N ILE A 12 2.92 25.59 -16.82
CA ILE A 12 4.08 26.48 -16.75
C ILE A 12 3.82 27.70 -15.86
N ARG A 13 2.62 28.31 -15.97
CA ARG A 13 2.24 29.45 -15.11
C ARG A 13 2.19 29.09 -13.63
N VAL A 14 1.57 27.95 -13.29
CA VAL A 14 1.50 27.46 -11.92
C VAL A 14 2.92 27.13 -11.42
N PHE A 15 3.75 26.43 -12.20
CA PHE A 15 5.12 26.10 -11.81
C PHE A 15 5.98 27.35 -11.60
N LYS A 16 5.77 28.41 -12.38
CA LYS A 16 6.45 29.71 -12.18
C LYS A 16 5.97 30.39 -10.90
N GLU A 17 4.68 30.39 -10.62
CA GLU A 17 4.09 30.98 -9.40
C GLU A 17 4.67 30.36 -8.13
N TYR A 18 4.85 29.04 -8.10
CA TYR A 18 5.44 28.29 -6.98
C TYR A 18 6.96 28.14 -7.07
N ASN A 19 7.61 28.84 -7.99
CA ASN A 19 9.07 28.84 -8.17
C ASN A 19 9.68 27.46 -8.48
N ILE A 20 8.89 26.55 -9.07
CA ILE A 20 9.33 25.17 -9.40
C ILE A 20 10.22 25.17 -10.65
N LEU A 21 10.03 26.11 -11.60
CA LEU A 21 10.82 26.18 -12.83
C LEU A 21 12.33 26.31 -12.55
N ILE A 22 12.73 26.85 -11.40
CA ILE A 22 14.14 26.93 -10.98
C ILE A 22 14.73 25.53 -10.76
N LEU A 23 13.94 24.59 -10.19
CA LEU A 23 14.38 23.21 -9.98
C LEU A 23 14.59 22.49 -11.33
N ILE A 24 13.66 22.68 -12.26
CA ILE A 24 13.76 22.12 -13.61
C ILE A 24 14.98 22.71 -14.32
N ARG A 25 15.18 24.04 -14.23
CA ARG A 25 16.31 24.75 -14.83
C ARG A 25 17.68 24.26 -14.38
N LYS A 26 17.82 23.82 -13.11
CA LYS A 26 19.09 23.28 -12.60
C LYS A 26 19.56 22.05 -13.38
N ASN A 27 18.62 21.27 -13.92
CA ASN A 27 18.86 19.98 -14.57
C ASN A 27 18.87 20.04 -16.10
N ILE A 28 18.63 21.20 -16.71
CA ILE A 28 18.58 21.39 -18.19
C ILE A 28 19.90 21.98 -18.68
N LYS A 29 20.43 21.45 -19.81
CA LYS A 29 21.64 21.93 -20.46
C LYS A 29 21.46 23.31 -21.09
N PHE A 30 20.33 23.55 -21.78
CA PHE A 30 20.06 24.79 -22.50
C PHE A 30 19.28 25.80 -21.65
N LYS A 31 19.87 26.29 -20.59
CA LYS A 31 19.24 27.17 -19.59
C LYS A 31 18.67 28.47 -20.18
N ILE A 32 19.40 29.10 -21.10
CA ILE A 32 18.98 30.38 -21.74
C ILE A 32 17.73 30.15 -22.60
N LEU A 33 17.71 29.12 -23.44
CA LEU A 33 16.53 28.79 -24.26
C LEU A 33 15.31 28.47 -23.38
N PHE A 34 15.51 27.76 -22.28
CA PHE A 34 14.46 27.47 -21.32
C PHE A 34 13.93 28.75 -20.66
N ASP A 35 14.80 29.69 -20.29
CA ASP A 35 14.41 30.96 -19.70
C ASP A 35 13.60 31.83 -20.70
N ILE A 36 14.04 31.92 -21.94
CA ILE A 36 13.33 32.64 -23.01
C ILE A 36 11.95 31.98 -23.25
N PHE A 37 11.91 30.66 -23.38
CA PHE A 37 10.69 29.90 -23.61
C PHE A 37 9.68 30.09 -22.47
N THR A 38 10.12 29.93 -21.22
CA THR A 38 9.25 30.11 -20.06
C THR A 38 8.82 31.56 -19.87
N PHE A 39 9.66 32.53 -20.25
CA PHE A 39 9.31 33.94 -20.23
C PHE A 39 8.20 34.25 -21.25
N ILE A 40 8.32 33.79 -22.49
CA ILE A 40 7.32 34.00 -23.56
C ILE A 40 5.97 33.38 -23.17
N ILE A 41 5.98 32.13 -22.67
CA ILE A 41 4.75 31.42 -22.35
C ILE A 41 4.06 32.00 -21.10
N SER A 42 4.83 32.52 -20.16
CA SER A 42 4.30 33.06 -18.91
C SER A 42 4.13 34.58 -18.92
N PHE A 43 3.93 35.18 -20.09
CA PHE A 43 3.76 36.63 -20.23
C PHE A 43 2.60 37.14 -19.37
N GLY A 44 2.92 38.10 -18.45
CA GLY A 44 1.97 38.70 -17.50
C GLY A 44 2.49 38.72 -16.06
N LYS A 45 1.89 39.61 -15.23
CA LYS A 45 2.21 39.68 -13.80
C LYS A 45 1.73 38.41 -13.09
N ILE A 46 2.64 37.55 -12.66
CA ILE A 46 2.36 36.40 -11.78
C ILE A 46 2.49 36.92 -10.35
N LYS A 47 1.39 36.81 -9.56
CA LYS A 47 1.44 37.13 -8.14
C LYS A 47 2.45 36.20 -7.46
N SER A 48 3.34 36.77 -6.62
CA SER A 48 4.20 35.98 -5.75
C SER A 48 3.31 35.19 -4.79
N ASN A 49 3.58 33.90 -4.63
CA ASN A 49 2.87 33.04 -3.70
C ASN A 49 3.62 32.98 -2.36
N GLU A 50 2.89 32.82 -1.25
CA GLU A 50 3.45 32.67 0.10
C GLU A 50 4.42 31.49 0.22
N TYR A 51 4.19 30.42 -0.55
CA TYR A 51 5.04 29.21 -0.56
C TYR A 51 6.33 29.34 -1.38
N LYS A 52 6.62 30.49 -1.97
CA LYS A 52 7.80 30.67 -2.86
C LYS A 52 9.12 30.30 -2.20
N ASN A 53 9.24 30.49 -0.90
CA ASN A 53 10.44 30.24 -0.10
C ASN A 53 10.34 28.94 0.75
N SER A 54 9.26 28.20 0.61
CA SER A 54 9.08 26.91 1.29
C SER A 54 9.98 25.81 0.69
N PRO A 55 10.23 24.70 1.40
CA PRO A 55 10.92 23.53 0.88
C PRO A 55 10.39 23.08 -0.49
N ASP A 56 11.27 22.50 -1.28
CA ASP A 56 10.98 22.14 -2.67
C ASP A 56 9.75 21.23 -2.81
N GLY A 57 9.64 20.21 -1.96
CA GLY A 57 8.51 19.29 -1.99
C GLY A 57 7.19 19.95 -1.62
N ILE A 58 7.19 20.87 -0.65
CA ILE A 58 5.99 21.65 -0.27
C ILE A 58 5.53 22.54 -1.44
N ARG A 59 6.46 23.19 -2.15
CA ARG A 59 6.13 24.00 -3.33
C ARG A 59 5.52 23.16 -4.44
N ILE A 60 6.09 21.98 -4.69
CA ILE A 60 5.56 21.02 -5.66
C ILE A 60 4.16 20.58 -5.25
N ALA A 61 3.96 20.17 -3.99
CA ALA A 61 2.66 19.74 -3.48
C ALA A 61 1.58 20.81 -3.67
N GLN A 62 1.86 22.06 -3.29
CA GLN A 62 0.91 23.16 -3.44
C GLN A 62 0.61 23.52 -4.91
N ALA A 63 1.60 23.40 -5.79
CA ALA A 63 1.38 23.59 -7.22
C ALA A 63 0.49 22.49 -7.81
N LEU A 64 0.66 21.24 -7.40
CA LEU A 64 -0.18 20.12 -7.83
C LEU A 64 -1.61 20.28 -7.32
N ASN A 65 -1.81 20.72 -6.07
CA ASN A 65 -3.12 21.07 -5.52
C ASN A 65 -3.83 22.13 -6.39
N LYS A 66 -3.12 23.18 -6.79
CA LYS A 66 -3.68 24.25 -7.62
C LYS A 66 -4.01 23.78 -9.04
N LEU A 67 -3.29 22.80 -9.55
CA LEU A 67 -3.54 22.25 -10.89
C LEU A 67 -4.82 21.40 -10.95
N GLY A 68 -5.19 20.73 -9.83
CA GLY A 68 -6.45 20.01 -9.71
C GLY A 68 -6.31 18.50 -9.45
N PRO A 69 -7.45 17.75 -9.48
CA PRO A 69 -7.53 16.36 -9.01
C PRO A 69 -6.53 15.40 -9.64
N SER A 70 -6.35 15.44 -10.96
CA SER A 70 -5.42 14.57 -11.67
C SER A 70 -3.98 14.76 -11.20
N PHE A 71 -3.59 16.01 -10.93
CA PHE A 71 -2.25 16.34 -10.46
C PHE A 71 -2.04 16.00 -9.00
N ILE A 72 -3.09 16.14 -8.17
CA ILE A 72 -3.07 15.69 -6.76
C ILE A 72 -2.81 14.18 -6.73
N LYS A 73 -3.57 13.39 -7.47
CA LYS A 73 -3.41 11.94 -7.55
C LYS A 73 -2.07 11.51 -8.13
N LEU A 74 -1.60 12.20 -9.17
CA LEU A 74 -0.25 11.98 -9.71
C LEU A 74 0.82 12.28 -8.64
N GLY A 75 0.67 13.38 -7.90
CA GLY A 75 1.58 13.76 -6.82
C GLY A 75 1.59 12.74 -5.68
N GLN A 76 0.43 12.24 -5.27
CA GLN A 76 0.30 11.18 -4.28
C GLN A 76 1.02 9.90 -4.73
N LEU A 77 0.84 9.49 -6.01
CA LEU A 77 1.55 8.33 -6.54
C LEU A 77 3.07 8.56 -6.59
N ILE A 78 3.53 9.74 -7.02
CA ILE A 78 4.97 10.05 -7.10
C ILE A 78 5.59 10.12 -5.70
N SER A 79 4.87 10.60 -4.68
CA SER A 79 5.35 10.66 -3.30
C SER A 79 5.65 9.27 -2.72
N THR A 80 5.04 8.21 -3.25
CA THR A 80 5.36 6.81 -2.88
C THR A 80 6.64 6.28 -3.55
N ARG A 81 7.31 7.08 -4.38
CA ARG A 81 8.47 6.69 -5.18
C ARG A 81 9.70 7.57 -4.85
N PRO A 82 10.23 7.49 -3.62
CA PRO A 82 11.43 8.25 -3.22
C PRO A 82 12.66 7.91 -4.06
N ASP A 83 12.69 6.75 -4.71
CA ASP A 83 13.70 6.36 -5.68
C ASP A 83 13.75 7.29 -6.91
N ILE A 84 12.65 7.94 -7.25
CA ILE A 84 12.55 8.86 -8.40
C ILE A 84 12.82 10.30 -7.99
N ILE A 85 12.20 10.78 -6.89
CA ILE A 85 12.20 12.20 -6.52
C ILE A 85 13.12 12.54 -5.34
N GLY A 86 13.70 11.53 -4.69
CA GLY A 86 14.48 11.68 -3.46
C GLY A 86 13.63 11.72 -2.19
N ASN A 87 14.21 11.27 -1.06
CA ASN A 87 13.49 11.11 0.20
C ASN A 87 12.87 12.42 0.70
N VAL A 88 13.64 13.51 0.72
CA VAL A 88 13.19 14.82 1.25
C VAL A 88 11.95 15.33 0.50
N ILE A 89 11.98 15.28 -0.85
CA ILE A 89 10.84 15.73 -1.65
C ILE A 89 9.64 14.79 -1.46
N ALA A 90 9.87 13.47 -1.36
CA ALA A 90 8.82 12.49 -1.13
C ALA A 90 8.12 12.71 0.22
N GLU A 91 8.86 12.97 1.29
CA GLU A 91 8.35 13.29 2.62
C GLU A 91 7.53 14.58 2.62
N ASP A 92 8.05 15.66 2.04
CA ASP A 92 7.33 16.93 1.89
C ASP A 92 6.03 16.74 1.07
N MET A 93 6.09 15.96 -0.01
CA MET A 93 4.93 15.68 -0.86
C MET A 93 3.92 14.73 -0.20
N ALA A 94 4.31 13.91 0.76
CA ALA A 94 3.39 13.10 1.55
C ALA A 94 2.43 13.96 2.40
N LEU A 95 2.78 15.24 2.64
CA LEU A 95 1.90 16.24 3.26
C LEU A 95 0.84 16.79 2.29
N LEU A 96 0.83 16.35 1.04
CA LEU A 96 -0.15 16.74 0.03
C LEU A 96 -1.55 16.33 0.50
N ARG A 97 -2.33 17.32 0.93
CA ARG A 97 -3.69 17.08 1.41
C ARG A 97 -4.60 16.75 0.25
N ASP A 98 -5.31 15.65 0.36
CA ASP A 98 -6.35 15.26 -0.58
C ASP A 98 -7.64 16.03 -0.27
N SER A 99 -7.59 17.39 -0.39
CA SER A 99 -8.72 18.24 -0.05
C SER A 99 -8.95 19.32 -1.09
N LEU A 100 -10.14 19.36 -1.64
CA LEU A 100 -10.65 20.44 -2.48
C LEU A 100 -11.95 20.98 -1.87
N PRO A 101 -12.36 22.22 -2.17
CA PRO A 101 -13.67 22.73 -1.73
C PRO A 101 -14.80 21.76 -2.10
N PRO A 102 -15.79 21.56 -1.22
CA PRO A 102 -16.92 20.69 -1.52
C PRO A 102 -17.74 21.23 -2.69
N PHE A 103 -18.37 20.34 -3.45
CA PHE A 103 -19.43 20.70 -4.39
C PHE A 103 -20.78 20.76 -3.67
N SER A 104 -21.78 21.38 -4.29
CA SER A 104 -23.06 21.63 -3.62
C SER A 104 -23.82 20.36 -3.26
N ARG A 105 -24.59 20.40 -2.16
CA ARG A 105 -25.49 19.30 -1.76
C ARG A 105 -26.47 18.94 -2.88
N ASN A 106 -26.96 19.90 -3.64
CA ASN A 106 -27.90 19.66 -4.74
C ASN A 106 -27.27 18.88 -5.88
N GLU A 107 -25.99 19.12 -6.21
CA GLU A 107 -25.26 18.32 -7.19
C GLU A 107 -25.07 16.88 -6.67
N ALA A 108 -24.80 16.69 -5.37
CA ALA A 108 -24.71 15.37 -4.75
C ALA A 108 -26.05 14.62 -4.86
N ILE A 109 -27.17 15.26 -4.56
CA ILE A 109 -28.52 14.70 -4.72
C ILE A 109 -28.76 14.30 -6.17
N THR A 110 -28.47 15.15 -7.13
CA THR A 110 -28.62 14.85 -8.57
C THR A 110 -27.83 13.60 -8.99
N ILE A 111 -26.61 13.42 -8.45
CA ILE A 111 -25.80 12.21 -8.72
C ILE A 111 -26.49 10.98 -8.13
N ILE A 112 -26.93 11.02 -6.87
CA ILE A 112 -27.60 9.91 -6.20
C ILE A 112 -28.87 9.51 -6.97
N GLU A 113 -29.74 10.46 -7.28
CA GLU A 113 -31.00 10.21 -7.99
C GLU A 113 -30.75 9.59 -9.38
N LYS A 114 -29.71 10.06 -10.07
CA LYS A 114 -29.30 9.49 -11.36
C LYS A 114 -28.76 8.08 -11.24
N GLU A 115 -27.95 7.79 -10.22
CA GLU A 115 -27.33 6.47 -10.03
C GLU A 115 -28.36 5.44 -9.58
N PHE A 116 -29.30 5.78 -8.70
CA PHE A 116 -30.31 4.86 -8.17
C PHE A 116 -31.65 4.88 -8.94
N GLN A 117 -31.87 5.82 -9.84
CA GLN A 117 -33.14 6.02 -10.58
C GLN A 117 -34.33 6.18 -9.61
N LYS A 118 -34.13 6.87 -8.50
CA LYS A 118 -35.11 7.11 -7.42
C LYS A 118 -34.89 8.50 -6.84
N ASN A 119 -35.93 9.04 -6.21
CA ASN A 119 -35.80 10.30 -5.44
C ASN A 119 -34.89 10.06 -4.23
N ILE A 120 -34.19 11.13 -3.78
CA ILE A 120 -33.27 11.06 -2.65
C ILE A 120 -33.94 10.47 -1.40
N ASP A 121 -35.16 10.88 -1.08
CA ASP A 121 -35.88 10.44 0.11
C ASP A 121 -36.30 8.97 0.11
N GLU A 122 -36.30 8.33 -1.07
CA GLU A 122 -36.51 6.89 -1.22
C GLU A 122 -35.22 6.08 -1.00
N VAL A 123 -34.05 6.73 -1.13
CA VAL A 123 -32.76 6.08 -1.01
C VAL A 123 -32.13 6.38 0.36
N PHE A 124 -32.15 7.65 0.76
CA PHE A 124 -31.54 8.16 1.98
C PHE A 124 -32.46 9.16 2.68
N ARG A 125 -32.59 9.06 4.01
CA ARG A 125 -33.27 10.02 4.87
C ARG A 125 -32.25 10.91 5.55
N ASP A 126 -32.65 12.13 5.93
CA ASP A 126 -31.81 13.08 6.66
C ASP A 126 -30.45 13.36 6.00
N PHE A 127 -30.42 13.44 4.66
CA PHE A 127 -29.19 13.66 3.90
C PHE A 127 -28.55 15.01 4.27
N SER A 128 -27.32 14.99 4.81
CA SER A 128 -26.63 16.15 5.38
C SER A 128 -25.98 17.06 4.33
N GLU A 129 -25.50 18.22 4.77
CA GLU A 129 -24.46 18.96 4.06
C GLU A 129 -23.15 18.15 4.02
N PRO A 130 -22.17 18.47 3.11
CA PRO A 130 -20.90 17.76 3.04
C PRO A 130 -20.11 17.90 4.34
N ILE A 131 -19.68 16.77 4.89
CA ILE A 131 -18.90 16.68 6.14
C ILE A 131 -17.40 16.74 5.85
N ALA A 132 -16.97 16.12 4.75
CA ALA A 132 -15.59 16.10 4.29
C ALA A 132 -15.54 16.13 2.76
N ALA A 133 -14.48 16.70 2.21
CA ALA A 133 -14.28 16.77 0.77
C ALA A 133 -12.84 16.44 0.41
N ALA A 134 -12.68 15.43 -0.44
CA ALA A 134 -11.42 14.98 -1.01
C ALA A 134 -11.21 15.51 -2.45
N SER A 135 -10.12 15.15 -3.10
CA SER A 135 -9.82 15.58 -4.49
C SER A 135 -10.85 15.05 -5.49
N ILE A 136 -11.31 13.81 -5.33
CA ILE A 136 -12.20 13.14 -6.29
C ILE A 136 -13.61 12.88 -5.76
N ALA A 137 -13.86 13.01 -4.45
CA ALA A 137 -15.12 12.69 -3.81
C ALA A 137 -15.41 13.61 -2.63
N GLN A 138 -16.63 13.54 -2.09
CA GLN A 138 -17.00 14.13 -0.81
C GLN A 138 -17.89 13.17 -0.02
N VAL A 139 -18.00 13.40 1.29
CA VAL A 139 -18.73 12.55 2.23
C VAL A 139 -19.89 13.33 2.84
N HIS A 140 -21.03 12.66 2.92
CA HIS A 140 -22.24 13.13 3.60
C HIS A 140 -22.69 12.09 4.63
N PHE A 141 -23.47 12.52 5.63
CA PHE A 141 -24.20 11.61 6.49
C PHE A 141 -25.65 11.51 6.07
N ALA A 142 -26.26 10.37 6.33
CA ALA A 142 -27.69 10.15 6.15
C ALA A 142 -28.16 8.98 7.02
N LYS A 143 -29.43 8.61 6.88
CA LYS A 143 -30.01 7.42 7.46
C LYS A 143 -30.57 6.52 6.36
N ILE A 144 -30.46 5.23 6.56
CA ILE A 144 -31.12 4.19 5.75
C ILE A 144 -32.03 3.33 6.64
N SER A 145 -33.12 2.87 6.09
CA SER A 145 -33.95 1.86 6.75
C SER A 145 -33.35 0.48 6.50
N ASN A 146 -33.00 -0.24 7.55
CA ASN A 146 -32.47 -1.59 7.48
C ASN A 146 -33.21 -2.45 8.52
N GLU A 147 -33.95 -3.48 8.07
CA GLU A 147 -34.67 -4.42 8.93
C GLU A 147 -35.43 -3.75 10.11
N ASP A 148 -36.31 -2.76 9.81
CA ASP A 148 -37.11 -1.99 10.78
C ASP A 148 -36.33 -1.04 11.72
N ARG A 149 -35.06 -0.77 11.46
CA ARG A 149 -34.28 0.22 12.20
C ARG A 149 -33.63 1.24 11.26
N ASP A 150 -33.59 2.47 11.69
CA ASP A 150 -32.80 3.50 11.02
C ASP A 150 -31.33 3.35 11.41
N VAL A 151 -30.46 3.15 10.41
CA VAL A 151 -29.02 3.06 10.56
C VAL A 151 -28.39 4.33 10.02
N GLU A 152 -27.54 4.97 10.80
CA GLU A 152 -26.75 6.11 10.34
C GLU A 152 -25.62 5.65 9.42
N VAL A 153 -25.46 6.32 8.27
CA VAL A 153 -24.50 5.97 7.24
C VAL A 153 -23.65 7.16 6.82
N ALA A 154 -22.43 6.87 6.38
CA ALA A 154 -21.56 7.78 5.67
C ALA A 154 -21.62 7.43 4.16
N ILE A 155 -21.86 8.45 3.35
CA ILE A 155 -22.05 8.31 1.91
C ILE A 155 -20.93 9.08 1.21
N LYS A 156 -20.02 8.36 0.55
CA LYS A 156 -18.95 8.92 -0.28
C LYS A 156 -19.46 9.02 -1.72
N ILE A 157 -19.37 10.21 -2.32
CA ILE A 157 -19.92 10.50 -3.64
C ILE A 157 -18.81 11.10 -4.50
N LEU A 158 -18.57 10.53 -5.68
CA LEU A 158 -17.62 11.08 -6.65
C LEU A 158 -18.07 12.46 -7.14
N ARG A 159 -17.11 13.36 -7.37
CA ARG A 159 -17.37 14.69 -7.92
C ARG A 159 -18.05 14.62 -9.29
N PRO A 160 -18.92 15.60 -9.63
CA PRO A 160 -19.52 15.67 -10.95
C PRO A 160 -18.46 15.63 -12.06
N ASN A 161 -18.67 14.80 -13.07
CA ASN A 161 -17.82 14.67 -14.26
C ASN A 161 -16.32 14.42 -13.99
N ILE A 162 -15.97 13.93 -12.79
CA ILE A 162 -14.57 13.73 -12.40
C ILE A 162 -13.85 12.73 -13.29
N LYS A 163 -14.55 11.70 -13.75
CA LYS A 163 -13.99 10.68 -14.65
C LYS A 163 -13.56 11.28 -15.99
N GLU A 164 -14.42 12.07 -16.58
CA GLU A 164 -14.18 12.75 -17.85
C GLU A 164 -13.04 13.77 -17.73
N ILE A 165 -13.02 14.52 -16.63
CA ILE A 165 -11.96 15.51 -16.34
C ILE A 165 -10.61 14.80 -16.23
N ILE A 166 -10.52 13.75 -15.42
CA ILE A 166 -9.26 13.02 -15.21
C ILE A 166 -8.80 12.33 -16.49
N GLU A 167 -9.71 11.69 -17.22
CA GLU A 167 -9.34 11.04 -18.49
C GLU A 167 -8.80 12.03 -19.53
N ASP A 168 -9.40 13.22 -19.63
CA ASP A 168 -8.94 14.25 -20.55
C ASP A 168 -7.58 14.83 -20.12
N GLU A 169 -7.41 15.14 -18.84
CA GLU A 169 -6.15 15.65 -18.30
C GLU A 169 -5.02 14.61 -18.40
N MET A 170 -5.29 13.32 -18.15
CA MET A 170 -4.30 12.24 -18.30
C MET A 170 -3.88 12.05 -19.76
N LYS A 171 -4.81 12.09 -20.71
CA LYS A 171 -4.47 12.06 -22.15
C LYS A 171 -3.58 13.24 -22.56
N ARG A 172 -3.84 14.42 -22.02
CA ARG A 172 -3.00 15.60 -22.27
C ARG A 172 -1.61 15.48 -21.64
N LEU A 173 -1.52 14.91 -20.44
CA LEU A 173 -0.25 14.60 -19.78
C LEU A 173 0.55 13.54 -20.56
N GLU A 174 -0.09 12.49 -21.05
CA GLU A 174 0.55 11.49 -21.92
C GLU A 174 1.10 12.11 -23.21
N TRP A 175 0.34 13.04 -23.82
CA TRP A 175 0.82 13.78 -24.98
C TRP A 175 2.02 14.67 -24.65
N LEU A 176 1.97 15.37 -23.51
CA LEU A 176 3.05 16.24 -23.06
C LEU A 176 4.32 15.43 -22.75
N THR A 177 4.21 14.31 -22.05
CA THR A 177 5.38 13.46 -21.74
C THR A 177 6.01 12.89 -23.00
N LYS A 178 5.23 12.42 -23.98
CA LYS A 178 5.74 11.99 -25.29
C LYS A 178 6.49 13.11 -26.02
N PHE A 179 5.99 14.34 -25.92
CA PHE A 179 6.68 15.50 -26.50
C PHE A 179 8.01 15.77 -25.78
N LEU A 180 8.02 15.74 -24.44
CA LEU A 180 9.22 15.96 -23.63
C LEU A 180 10.28 14.86 -23.81
N GLU A 181 9.88 13.61 -24.03
CA GLU A 181 10.77 12.47 -24.26
C GLU A 181 11.59 12.57 -25.56
N ASN A 182 11.25 13.48 -26.48
CA ASN A 182 12.13 13.81 -27.60
C ASN A 182 13.44 14.50 -27.16
N PHE A 183 13.45 15.09 -25.95
CA PHE A 183 14.66 15.69 -25.37
C PHE A 183 15.38 14.68 -24.49
N GLN A 184 16.68 14.53 -24.67
CA GLN A 184 17.50 13.50 -24.01
C GLN A 184 17.45 13.58 -22.48
N GLU A 185 17.35 14.80 -21.94
CA GLU A 185 17.28 15.07 -20.50
C GLU A 185 16.01 14.48 -19.86
N PHE A 186 14.88 14.55 -20.54
CA PHE A 186 13.59 14.07 -20.04
C PHE A 186 13.37 12.58 -20.30
N ARG A 187 14.03 11.99 -21.29
CA ARG A 187 13.90 10.56 -21.61
C ARG A 187 14.29 9.65 -20.46
N ARG A 188 15.30 10.05 -19.68
CA ARG A 188 15.76 9.28 -18.51
C ARG A 188 14.71 9.18 -17.38
N LEU A 189 13.79 10.15 -17.30
CA LEU A 189 12.76 10.19 -16.27
C LEU A 189 11.62 9.21 -16.53
N GLN A 190 11.51 8.66 -17.75
CA GLN A 190 10.41 7.77 -18.17
C GLN A 190 9.02 8.30 -17.78
N ALA A 191 8.83 9.63 -17.89
CA ALA A 191 7.65 10.32 -17.41
C ALA A 191 6.34 9.78 -18.03
N GLY A 192 6.38 9.35 -19.28
CA GLY A 192 5.25 8.71 -19.96
C GLY A 192 4.83 7.40 -19.28
N SER A 193 5.79 6.58 -18.82
CA SER A 193 5.50 5.35 -18.07
C SER A 193 4.83 5.66 -16.72
N ILE A 194 5.29 6.69 -16.03
CA ILE A 194 4.72 7.14 -14.74
C ILE A 194 3.27 7.61 -14.95
N VAL A 195 3.02 8.47 -15.93
CA VAL A 195 1.66 8.98 -16.22
C VAL A 195 0.73 7.85 -16.64
N LYS A 196 1.19 6.90 -17.46
CA LYS A 196 0.41 5.71 -17.84
C LYS A 196 0.04 4.87 -16.62
N LYS A 197 1.00 4.59 -15.73
CA LYS A 197 0.76 3.86 -14.49
C LYS A 197 -0.21 4.60 -13.57
N ALA A 198 -0.05 5.92 -13.43
CA ALA A 198 -0.96 6.76 -12.66
C ALA A 198 -2.39 6.68 -13.19
N ARG A 199 -2.57 6.74 -14.51
CA ARG A 199 -3.88 6.61 -15.14
C ARG A 199 -4.54 5.27 -14.85
N GLU A 200 -3.77 4.18 -14.86
CA GLU A 200 -4.26 2.84 -14.52
C GLU A 200 -4.73 2.78 -13.07
N VAL A 201 -3.95 3.31 -12.11
CA VAL A 201 -4.31 3.33 -10.69
C VAL A 201 -5.54 4.20 -10.43
N ILE A 202 -5.56 5.44 -10.93
CA ILE A 202 -6.66 6.37 -10.72
C ILE A 202 -7.98 5.83 -11.30
N LYS A 203 -7.92 5.03 -12.37
CA LYS A 203 -9.11 4.41 -12.96
C LYS A 203 -9.84 3.50 -11.97
N PHE A 204 -9.13 2.82 -11.07
CA PHE A 204 -9.75 2.01 -10.01
C PHE A 204 -10.39 2.91 -8.94
N GLU A 205 -9.76 4.03 -8.57
CA GLU A 205 -10.32 4.98 -7.61
C GLU A 205 -11.61 5.69 -8.09
N LEU A 206 -11.84 5.73 -9.40
CA LEU A 206 -13.04 6.30 -10.03
C LEU A 206 -14.24 5.33 -10.08
N ASP A 207 -14.13 4.21 -9.42
CA ASP A 207 -15.22 3.24 -9.25
C ASP A 207 -15.27 2.80 -7.78
N LEU A 208 -16.15 3.41 -7.01
CA LEU A 208 -16.26 3.21 -5.56
C LEU A 208 -16.66 1.78 -5.16
N ARG A 209 -17.08 0.93 -6.11
CA ARG A 209 -17.32 -0.49 -5.85
C ARG A 209 -16.04 -1.24 -5.49
N TYR A 210 -14.88 -0.81 -5.99
CA TYR A 210 -13.58 -1.39 -5.60
C TYR A 210 -13.23 -1.05 -4.15
N GLU A 211 -13.52 0.18 -3.71
CA GLU A 211 -13.33 0.58 -2.31
C GLU A 211 -14.28 -0.19 -1.38
N ALA A 212 -15.55 -0.38 -1.78
CA ALA A 212 -16.51 -1.22 -1.07
C ALA A 212 -16.02 -2.69 -0.94
N ALA A 213 -15.52 -3.25 -2.04
CA ALA A 213 -14.98 -4.62 -2.04
C ALA A 213 -13.74 -4.73 -1.14
N ALA A 214 -12.89 -3.71 -1.14
CA ALA A 214 -11.71 -3.65 -0.28
C ALA A 214 -12.10 -3.61 1.21
N ALA A 215 -13.10 -2.80 1.58
CA ALA A 215 -13.64 -2.76 2.93
C ALA A 215 -14.21 -4.12 3.35
N SER A 216 -15.01 -4.76 2.49
CA SER A 216 -15.58 -6.08 2.78
C SER A 216 -14.52 -7.15 2.98
N GLU A 217 -13.50 -7.21 2.11
CA GLU A 217 -12.40 -8.18 2.24
C GLU A 217 -11.60 -7.95 3.54
N LEU A 218 -11.31 -6.69 3.87
CA LEU A 218 -10.63 -6.39 5.12
C LEU A 218 -11.47 -6.76 6.34
N SER A 219 -12.78 -6.51 6.29
CA SER A 219 -13.73 -6.91 7.35
C SER A 219 -13.76 -8.43 7.56
N GLU A 220 -13.75 -9.21 6.47
CA GLU A 220 -13.69 -10.67 6.55
C GLU A 220 -12.39 -11.16 7.19
N ASN A 221 -11.25 -10.59 6.79
CA ASN A 221 -9.94 -10.97 7.30
C ASN A 221 -9.78 -10.64 8.79
N THR A 222 -10.33 -9.50 9.23
CA THR A 222 -10.21 -9.01 10.62
C THR A 222 -11.40 -9.35 11.50
N LYS A 223 -12.31 -10.23 11.05
CA LYS A 223 -13.57 -10.57 11.72
C LYS A 223 -13.40 -11.02 13.18
N TYR A 224 -12.27 -11.64 13.50
CA TYR A 224 -11.96 -12.15 14.84
C TYR A 224 -10.96 -11.30 15.62
N ASP A 225 -10.65 -10.10 15.11
CA ASP A 225 -9.75 -9.15 15.77
C ASP A 225 -10.58 -8.19 16.64
N ASP A 226 -10.62 -8.41 17.94
CA ASP A 226 -11.43 -7.63 18.89
C ASP A 226 -11.04 -6.15 18.96
N ASN A 227 -9.81 -5.81 18.56
CA ASN A 227 -9.23 -4.48 18.67
C ASN A 227 -9.32 -3.62 17.39
N PHE A 228 -9.94 -4.15 16.32
CA PHE A 228 -10.06 -3.46 15.04
C PHE A 228 -11.42 -3.71 14.39
N LYS A 229 -12.02 -2.65 13.84
CA LYS A 229 -13.32 -2.71 13.17
C LYS A 229 -13.27 -2.06 11.79
N VAL A 230 -14.01 -2.64 10.88
CA VAL A 230 -14.31 -2.07 9.57
C VAL A 230 -15.80 -1.76 9.53
N PRO A 231 -16.23 -0.54 9.14
CA PRO A 231 -17.65 -0.19 9.00
C PRO A 231 -18.38 -1.13 8.04
N ASN A 232 -19.61 -1.49 8.36
CA ASN A 232 -20.44 -2.31 7.50
C ASN A 232 -20.68 -1.64 6.15
N VAL A 233 -20.65 -2.44 5.09
CA VAL A 233 -20.84 -1.99 3.71
C VAL A 233 -22.26 -2.34 3.27
N PHE A 234 -23.03 -1.34 2.80
CA PHE A 234 -24.42 -1.52 2.35
C PHE A 234 -24.47 -1.67 0.84
N TRP A 235 -24.28 -2.89 0.35
CA TRP A 235 -24.13 -3.20 -1.08
C TRP A 235 -25.34 -2.81 -1.95
N ASP A 236 -26.54 -2.79 -1.41
CA ASP A 236 -27.76 -2.33 -2.10
C ASP A 236 -27.81 -0.78 -2.28
N LYS A 237 -26.89 -0.07 -1.61
CA LYS A 237 -26.71 1.38 -1.67
C LYS A 237 -25.35 1.78 -2.26
N ILE A 238 -24.76 0.90 -3.11
CA ILE A 238 -23.49 1.16 -3.76
C ILE A 238 -23.66 1.16 -5.27
N THR A 239 -23.04 2.15 -5.91
CA THR A 239 -22.92 2.25 -7.36
C THR A 239 -21.48 2.59 -7.74
N GLN A 240 -21.20 2.80 -9.02
CA GLN A 240 -19.88 3.27 -9.45
C GLN A 240 -19.49 4.60 -8.79
N LYS A 241 -20.48 5.49 -8.51
CA LYS A 241 -20.23 6.86 -8.03
C LYS A 241 -20.62 7.08 -6.58
N VAL A 242 -21.27 6.13 -5.95
CA VAL A 242 -21.79 6.24 -4.57
C VAL A 242 -21.34 5.02 -3.78
N LEU A 243 -20.69 5.27 -2.64
CA LEU A 243 -20.32 4.26 -1.64
C LEU A 243 -21.05 4.59 -0.35
N THR A 244 -21.76 3.62 0.21
CA THR A 244 -22.48 3.75 1.48
C THR A 244 -21.92 2.75 2.48
N ILE A 245 -21.38 3.27 3.58
CA ILE A 245 -20.87 2.49 4.71
C ILE A 245 -21.53 2.96 6.00
N GLU A 246 -21.47 2.14 7.03
CA GLU A 246 -21.89 2.50 8.37
C GLU A 246 -21.16 3.75 8.86
N LYS A 247 -21.90 4.69 9.49
CA LYS A 247 -21.29 5.85 10.12
C LYS A 247 -20.49 5.41 11.34
N VAL A 248 -19.24 5.81 11.39
CA VAL A 248 -18.35 5.46 12.51
C VAL A 248 -18.78 6.21 13.78
N ASN A 249 -19.04 5.45 14.84
CA ASN A 249 -19.26 5.95 16.19
C ASN A 249 -17.93 5.90 16.94
N GLY A 250 -17.13 6.96 16.82
CA GLY A 250 -15.82 7.08 17.45
C GLY A 250 -15.24 8.47 17.26
N LEU A 251 -14.16 8.74 17.99
CA LEU A 251 -13.42 9.99 17.87
C LEU A 251 -12.29 9.83 16.86
N PRO A 252 -12.01 10.83 16.01
CA PRO A 252 -10.78 10.85 15.22
C PRO A 252 -9.57 10.70 16.13
N ILE A 253 -8.60 9.89 15.73
CA ILE A 253 -7.46 9.52 16.56
C ILE A 253 -6.57 10.72 16.98
N ASP A 254 -6.63 11.81 16.23
CA ASP A 254 -5.96 13.08 16.52
C ASP A 254 -6.72 14.00 17.50
N LYS A 255 -7.97 13.64 17.86
CA LYS A 255 -8.85 14.43 18.74
C LYS A 255 -9.22 13.70 20.04
N ILE A 256 -8.44 12.70 20.42
CA ILE A 256 -8.71 11.91 21.62
C ILE A 256 -8.41 12.73 22.89
N ASP A 257 -9.40 12.76 23.80
CA ASP A 257 -9.22 13.30 25.15
C ASP A 257 -8.65 12.22 26.08
N ASP A 258 -7.60 12.55 26.85
CA ASP A 258 -6.88 11.66 27.76
C ASP A 258 -7.74 11.07 28.88
N SER A 259 -8.95 11.61 29.11
CA SER A 259 -9.79 11.21 30.25
C SER A 259 -10.61 9.95 30.02
N LYS A 260 -10.77 9.47 28.77
CA LYS A 260 -11.72 8.40 28.43
C LYS A 260 -11.12 7.22 27.68
N ILE A 261 -10.01 7.42 26.97
CA ILE A 261 -9.42 6.43 26.06
C ILE A 261 -8.01 6.10 26.50
N ASP A 262 -7.70 4.81 26.61
CA ASP A 262 -6.33 4.34 26.86
C ASP A 262 -5.47 4.49 25.58
N LYS A 263 -4.76 5.61 25.48
CA LYS A 263 -3.86 5.91 24.38
C LYS A 263 -2.74 4.88 24.19
N LYS A 264 -2.24 4.29 25.29
CA LYS A 264 -1.19 3.28 25.21
C LYS A 264 -1.71 1.99 24.61
N LEU A 265 -2.92 1.59 25.03
CA LEU A 265 -3.59 0.44 24.44
C LEU A 265 -3.89 0.68 22.96
N ALA A 266 -4.39 1.86 22.60
CA ALA A 266 -4.67 2.24 21.22
C ALA A 266 -3.40 2.20 20.35
N ALA A 267 -2.28 2.74 20.84
CA ALA A 267 -1.00 2.69 20.15
C ALA A 267 -0.51 1.25 19.93
N LYS A 268 -0.63 0.41 20.93
CA LYS A 268 -0.31 -1.02 20.84
C LYS A 268 -1.20 -1.73 19.82
N ASN A 269 -2.51 -1.50 19.91
CA ASN A 269 -3.50 -2.10 19.01
C ASN A 269 -3.24 -1.71 17.55
N LEU A 270 -2.82 -0.47 17.28
CA LEU A 270 -2.50 0.00 15.93
C LEU A 270 -1.34 -0.79 15.32
N ILE A 271 -0.27 -1.02 16.07
CA ILE A 271 0.88 -1.80 15.61
C ILE A 271 0.47 -3.26 15.36
N ILE A 272 -0.25 -3.88 16.32
CA ILE A 272 -0.72 -5.26 16.20
C ILE A 272 -1.63 -5.43 14.99
N THR A 273 -2.59 -4.54 14.82
CA THR A 273 -3.51 -4.55 13.67
C THR A 273 -2.75 -4.49 12.34
N PHE A 274 -1.79 -3.58 12.22
CA PHE A 274 -0.98 -3.47 11.01
C PHE A 274 -0.17 -4.76 10.73
N LEU A 275 0.42 -5.36 11.76
CA LEU A 275 1.19 -6.60 11.61
C LEU A 275 0.31 -7.80 11.23
N ARG A 276 -0.86 -7.94 11.84
CA ARG A 276 -1.82 -8.99 11.49
C ARG A 276 -2.28 -8.85 10.06
N GLN A 277 -2.70 -7.67 9.64
CA GLN A 277 -3.10 -7.41 8.27
C GLN A 277 -1.98 -7.68 7.27
N SER A 278 -0.73 -7.25 7.54
CA SER A 278 0.39 -7.38 6.61
C SER A 278 1.01 -8.78 6.61
N ILE A 279 1.21 -9.41 7.76
CA ILE A 279 1.92 -10.69 7.91
C ILE A 279 0.95 -11.86 7.92
N ARG A 280 -0.10 -11.83 8.76
CA ARG A 280 -1.08 -12.92 8.88
C ARG A 280 -1.95 -13.02 7.64
N ASP A 281 -2.57 -11.90 7.23
CA ASP A 281 -3.57 -11.88 6.18
C ASP A 281 -2.96 -11.61 4.80
N GLY A 282 -1.86 -10.85 4.75
CA GLY A 282 -1.25 -10.39 3.50
C GLY A 282 -2.11 -9.38 2.74
N TYR A 283 -3.09 -8.80 3.41
CA TYR A 283 -3.97 -7.76 2.90
C TYR A 283 -4.10 -6.67 3.96
N PHE A 284 -3.55 -5.50 3.69
CA PHE A 284 -3.43 -4.44 4.69
C PHE A 284 -3.87 -3.08 4.16
N HIS A 285 -4.40 -2.28 5.06
CA HIS A 285 -4.71 -0.88 4.80
C HIS A 285 -3.40 -0.10 4.66
N ALA A 286 -3.16 0.44 3.47
CA ALA A 286 -1.87 1.04 3.15
C ALA A 286 -1.81 2.57 3.36
N ASP A 287 -2.83 3.15 3.99
CA ASP A 287 -2.92 4.59 4.25
C ASP A 287 -3.53 4.89 5.65
N LEU A 288 -2.96 4.27 6.70
CA LEU A 288 -3.38 4.39 8.11
C LEU A 288 -2.91 5.71 8.75
N HIS A 289 -3.14 6.84 8.08
CA HIS A 289 -2.88 8.14 8.68
C HIS A 289 -3.99 8.57 9.64
N GLN A 290 -3.72 9.58 10.47
CA GLN A 290 -4.63 10.05 11.53
C GLN A 290 -6.04 10.39 11.03
N GLY A 291 -6.18 10.86 9.79
CA GLY A 291 -7.48 11.21 9.19
C GLY A 291 -8.35 10.01 8.83
N ASN A 292 -7.76 8.82 8.69
CA ASN A 292 -8.46 7.58 8.33
C ASN A 292 -8.68 6.64 9.53
N LEU A 293 -8.28 7.08 10.73
CA LEU A 293 -8.38 6.28 11.95
C LEU A 293 -9.29 6.96 12.97
N PHE A 294 -10.23 6.17 13.47
CA PHE A 294 -11.12 6.52 14.58
C PHE A 294 -10.92 5.52 15.72
N ILE A 295 -11.35 5.90 16.91
CA ILE A 295 -11.29 5.05 18.08
C ILE A 295 -12.63 5.12 18.81
N ASP A 296 -13.15 3.95 19.22
CA ASP A 296 -14.37 3.87 19.99
C ASP A 296 -14.10 3.99 21.52
N ASP A 297 -15.17 4.07 22.31
CA ASP A 297 -15.09 4.19 23.79
C ASP A 297 -14.40 2.99 24.46
N ALA A 298 -14.29 1.84 23.77
CA ALA A 298 -13.58 0.65 24.23
C ALA A 298 -12.11 0.61 23.80
N SER A 299 -11.60 1.70 23.20
CA SER A 299 -10.24 1.81 22.65
C SER A 299 -9.97 0.88 21.46
N ASN A 300 -11.02 0.46 20.73
CA ASN A 300 -10.86 -0.26 19.48
C ASN A 300 -10.65 0.71 18.33
N LEU A 301 -9.78 0.34 17.41
CA LEU A 301 -9.52 1.11 16.21
C LEU A 301 -10.60 0.85 15.15
N ILE A 302 -10.99 1.90 14.44
CA ILE A 302 -11.89 1.82 13.30
C ILE A 302 -11.22 2.52 12.13
N ALA A 303 -11.03 1.82 11.02
CA ALA A 303 -10.47 2.41 9.81
C ALA A 303 -11.59 2.84 8.85
N VAL A 304 -11.32 3.92 8.12
CA VAL A 304 -12.16 4.41 7.03
C VAL A 304 -11.30 4.70 5.80
N ASP A 305 -11.92 4.88 4.64
CA ASP A 305 -11.24 5.15 3.35
C ASP A 305 -10.32 4.00 2.89
N PHE A 306 -10.90 3.01 2.25
CA PHE A 306 -10.23 1.79 1.78
C PHE A 306 -9.72 1.91 0.33
N GLY A 307 -9.48 3.14 -0.13
CA GLY A 307 -9.01 3.43 -1.49
C GLY A 307 -7.60 2.92 -1.80
N ILE A 308 -6.74 2.79 -0.78
CA ILE A 308 -5.37 2.32 -0.94
C ILE A 308 -5.12 1.10 -0.05
N MET A 309 -5.08 -0.09 -0.68
CA MET A 309 -4.81 -1.35 -0.01
C MET A 309 -3.52 -1.98 -0.53
N GLY A 310 -2.77 -2.62 0.35
CA GLY A 310 -1.58 -3.38 0.01
C GLY A 310 -1.84 -4.88 0.02
N ARG A 311 -1.12 -5.62 -0.86
CA ARG A 311 -1.15 -7.09 -0.89
C ARG A 311 0.25 -7.65 -0.85
N LEU A 312 0.46 -8.64 0.00
CA LEU A 312 1.67 -9.44 0.08
C LEU A 312 1.29 -10.91 -0.16
N ASP A 313 1.95 -11.54 -1.11
CA ASP A 313 1.86 -12.98 -1.24
C ASP A 313 2.52 -13.69 -0.05
N ARG A 314 2.28 -14.99 0.08
CA ARG A 314 2.76 -15.79 1.20
C ARG A 314 4.28 -15.75 1.35
N GLN A 315 5.01 -15.73 0.25
CA GLN A 315 6.46 -15.70 0.26
C GLN A 315 7.01 -14.36 0.77
N ASN A 316 6.45 -13.25 0.30
CA ASN A 316 6.82 -11.91 0.76
C ASN A 316 6.45 -11.68 2.24
N ARG A 317 5.31 -12.23 2.71
CA ARG A 317 4.94 -12.20 4.13
C ARG A 317 5.98 -12.92 5.00
N ARG A 318 6.41 -14.09 4.56
CA ARG A 318 7.45 -14.87 5.23
C ARG A 318 8.78 -14.12 5.30
N TYR A 319 9.25 -13.59 4.18
CA TYR A 319 10.47 -12.78 4.17
C TYR A 319 10.39 -11.57 5.09
N LEU A 320 9.25 -10.88 5.08
CA LEU A 320 9.01 -9.74 5.96
C LEU A 320 9.12 -10.14 7.45
N ALA A 321 8.42 -11.20 7.84
CA ALA A 321 8.43 -11.67 9.23
C ALA A 321 9.81 -12.13 9.66
N GLU A 322 10.53 -12.90 8.81
CA GLU A 322 11.89 -13.36 9.06
C GLU A 322 12.88 -12.20 9.18
N ILE A 323 12.77 -11.17 8.33
CA ILE A 323 13.61 -9.96 8.39
C ILE A 323 13.38 -9.19 9.69
N ILE A 324 12.12 -8.92 10.05
CA ILE A 324 11.82 -8.21 11.31
C ILE A 324 12.29 -9.03 12.51
N TYR A 325 12.06 -10.34 12.50
CA TYR A 325 12.51 -11.23 13.55
C TYR A 325 14.03 -11.29 13.66
N GLY A 326 14.73 -11.32 12.54
CA GLY A 326 16.19 -11.25 12.47
C GLY A 326 16.75 -9.97 13.11
N PHE A 327 16.11 -8.82 12.88
CA PHE A 327 16.46 -7.57 13.58
C PHE A 327 16.21 -7.68 15.09
N ILE A 328 15.08 -8.25 15.52
CA ILE A 328 14.79 -8.48 16.95
C ILE A 328 15.85 -9.38 17.59
N LYS A 329 16.34 -10.39 16.88
CA LYS A 329 17.38 -11.34 17.34
C LYS A 329 18.80 -10.87 17.11
N GLN A 330 19.00 -9.76 16.39
CA GLN A 330 20.32 -9.23 15.98
C GLN A 330 21.10 -10.21 15.08
N ASP A 331 20.41 -11.07 14.35
CA ASP A 331 21.02 -11.99 13.40
C ASP A 331 21.11 -11.38 11.99
N TYR A 332 22.04 -10.46 11.84
CA TYR A 332 22.23 -9.72 10.59
C TYR A 332 22.69 -10.60 9.43
N HIS A 333 23.36 -11.73 9.74
CA HIS A 333 23.80 -12.66 8.70
C HIS A 333 22.62 -13.42 8.09
N ASP A 334 21.66 -13.84 8.92
CA ASP A 334 20.45 -14.50 8.46
C ASP A 334 19.54 -13.51 7.69
N ILE A 335 19.41 -12.26 8.16
CA ILE A 335 18.71 -11.20 7.43
C ILE A 335 19.33 -11.03 6.02
N ALA A 336 20.65 -11.01 5.91
CA ALA A 336 21.34 -10.87 4.62
C ALA A 336 21.05 -12.03 3.67
N LYS A 337 21.02 -13.26 4.18
CA LYS A 337 20.62 -14.43 3.40
C LYS A 337 19.20 -14.33 2.90
N ILE A 338 18.26 -13.96 3.77
CA ILE A 338 16.84 -13.79 3.42
C ILE A 338 16.68 -12.75 2.31
N HIS A 339 17.38 -11.63 2.39
CA HIS A 339 17.35 -10.62 1.32
C HIS A 339 17.86 -11.16 -0.02
N LYS A 340 18.88 -12.02 0.00
CA LYS A 340 19.42 -12.65 -1.20
C LYS A 340 18.48 -13.70 -1.77
N GLU A 341 17.86 -14.51 -0.93
CA GLU A 341 16.85 -15.52 -1.31
C GLU A 341 15.59 -14.85 -1.87
N ALA A 342 15.16 -13.74 -1.27
CA ALA A 342 14.05 -12.93 -1.75
C ALA A 342 14.34 -12.20 -3.09
N GLY A 343 15.58 -12.26 -3.59
CA GLY A 343 16.00 -11.55 -4.80
C GLY A 343 16.01 -10.02 -4.62
N LEU A 344 16.03 -9.54 -3.38
CA LEU A 344 16.08 -8.11 -3.08
C LEU A 344 17.49 -7.56 -3.34
N ILE A 345 18.54 -8.33 -3.10
CA ILE A 345 19.92 -7.99 -3.47
C ILE A 345 20.40 -8.87 -4.62
N ASN A 346 21.35 -8.36 -5.41
CA ASN A 346 21.90 -9.12 -6.54
C ASN A 346 22.60 -10.40 -6.06
N LYS A 347 22.49 -11.48 -6.83
CA LYS A 347 23.15 -12.78 -6.51
C LYS A 347 24.66 -12.66 -6.36
N ASN A 348 25.29 -11.68 -7.02
CA ASN A 348 26.74 -11.45 -6.97
C ASN A 348 27.20 -10.65 -5.73
N GLU A 349 26.28 -10.05 -4.97
CA GLU A 349 26.63 -9.29 -3.77
C GLU A 349 27.06 -10.24 -2.63
N SER A 350 28.07 -9.82 -1.84
CA SER A 350 28.55 -10.54 -0.67
C SER A 350 27.53 -10.49 0.45
N ILE A 351 27.21 -11.66 1.02
CA ILE A 351 26.33 -11.77 2.18
C ILE A 351 27.02 -11.13 3.40
N GLU A 352 28.31 -11.31 3.53
CA GLU A 352 29.14 -10.82 4.63
C GLU A 352 29.15 -9.28 4.67
N ASP A 353 29.39 -8.64 3.51
CA ASP A 353 29.42 -7.18 3.39
C ASP A 353 28.04 -6.59 3.64
N PHE A 354 26.98 -7.20 3.11
CA PHE A 354 25.61 -6.77 3.35
C PHE A 354 25.19 -6.98 4.80
N SER A 355 25.59 -8.10 5.43
CA SER A 355 25.37 -8.35 6.86
C SER A 355 26.05 -7.28 7.73
N GLN A 356 27.28 -6.87 7.38
CA GLN A 356 28.00 -5.81 8.10
C GLN A 356 27.30 -4.46 7.92
N ALA A 357 26.79 -4.18 6.73
CA ALA A 357 25.99 -2.98 6.48
C ALA A 357 24.70 -2.97 7.29
N LEU A 358 23.96 -4.08 7.35
CA LEU A 358 22.77 -4.24 8.21
C LEU A 358 23.10 -4.07 9.70
N ARG A 359 24.22 -4.61 10.15
CA ARG A 359 24.72 -4.45 11.53
C ARG A 359 24.99 -3.00 11.87
N SER A 360 25.57 -2.24 10.94
CA SER A 360 25.84 -0.81 11.15
C SER A 360 24.60 0.03 11.37
N ILE A 361 23.44 -0.42 10.87
CA ILE A 361 22.12 0.18 11.12
C ILE A 361 21.51 -0.35 12.42
N GLY A 362 21.51 -1.67 12.62
CA GLY A 362 20.80 -2.31 13.72
C GLY A 362 21.44 -2.06 15.09
N GLU A 363 22.75 -2.17 15.21
CA GLU A 363 23.47 -2.02 16.49
C GLU A 363 23.25 -0.63 17.17
N PRO A 364 23.37 0.49 16.46
CA PRO A 364 23.13 1.78 17.07
C PRO A 364 21.71 1.97 17.60
N ILE A 365 20.75 1.25 17.02
CA ILE A 365 19.33 1.38 17.35
C ILE A 365 19.00 0.57 18.58
N ILE A 366 19.50 -0.67 18.66
CA ILE A 366 19.17 -1.61 19.75
C ILE A 366 19.84 -1.19 21.07
N ASN A 367 21.01 -0.56 21.01
CA ASN A 367 21.74 -0.05 22.17
C ASN A 367 21.16 1.27 22.73
N GLN A 368 20.13 1.85 22.10
CA GLN A 368 19.45 3.03 22.61
C GLN A 368 18.31 2.67 23.57
N LYS A 369 17.93 3.65 24.44
CA LYS A 369 16.70 3.50 25.24
C LYS A 369 15.51 3.33 24.31
N ALA A 370 14.58 2.47 24.63
CA ALA A 370 13.38 2.13 23.85
C ALA A 370 12.69 3.35 23.18
N LYS A 371 12.71 4.49 23.88
CA LYS A 371 12.17 5.77 23.41
C LYS A 371 12.80 6.30 22.10
N ASN A 372 14.05 5.94 21.81
CA ASN A 372 14.81 6.46 20.67
C ASN A 372 14.88 5.46 19.49
N ILE A 373 14.32 4.26 19.66
CA ILE A 373 14.35 3.20 18.65
C ILE A 373 13.17 3.41 17.70
N SER A 374 13.43 3.89 16.48
CA SER A 374 12.42 4.08 15.44
C SER A 374 12.59 3.06 14.32
N MET A 375 11.53 2.31 14.02
CA MET A 375 11.45 1.45 12.85
C MET A 375 11.57 2.28 11.56
N GLY A 376 10.96 3.47 11.53
CA GLY A 376 11.07 4.38 10.41
C GLY A 376 12.52 4.76 10.09
N ASN A 377 13.33 5.05 11.13
CA ASN A 377 14.76 5.34 10.95
C ASN A 377 15.54 4.14 10.42
N VAL A 378 15.23 2.92 10.88
CA VAL A 378 15.82 1.68 10.33
C VAL A 378 15.53 1.57 8.85
N LEU A 379 14.26 1.77 8.47
CA LEU A 379 13.84 1.66 7.08
C LEU A 379 14.48 2.72 6.18
N VAL A 380 14.61 3.97 6.66
CA VAL A 380 15.31 5.04 5.91
C VAL A 380 16.78 4.68 5.69
N GLN A 381 17.50 4.22 6.74
CA GLN A 381 18.88 3.80 6.61
C GLN A 381 19.04 2.55 5.74
N LEU A 382 18.12 1.59 5.84
CA LEU A 382 18.08 0.42 4.95
C LEU A 382 17.95 0.87 3.49
N PHE A 383 17.16 1.90 3.22
CA PHE A 383 17.02 2.49 1.88
C PHE A 383 18.34 3.07 1.33
N GLU A 384 19.15 3.67 2.17
CA GLU A 384 20.48 4.18 1.76
C GLU A 384 21.41 3.02 1.37
N ILE A 385 21.37 1.93 2.13
CA ILE A 385 22.12 0.71 1.81
C ILE A 385 21.61 0.05 0.51
N THR A 386 20.31 0.12 0.20
CA THR A 386 19.76 -0.45 -1.03
C THR A 386 20.45 0.05 -2.29
N LYS A 387 20.85 1.33 -2.30
CA LYS A 387 21.58 1.94 -3.41
C LYS A 387 23.01 1.38 -3.56
N GLN A 388 23.66 1.11 -2.44
CA GLN A 388 25.04 0.57 -2.42
C GLN A 388 25.07 -0.88 -2.91
N PHE A 389 24.04 -1.67 -2.60
CA PHE A 389 23.94 -3.09 -2.94
C PHE A 389 23.05 -3.39 -4.14
N ASN A 390 22.76 -2.39 -4.99
CA ASN A 390 21.94 -2.53 -6.20
C ASN A 390 20.63 -3.29 -5.96
N MET A 391 19.95 -3.01 -4.85
CA MET A 391 18.71 -3.70 -4.46
C MET A 391 17.58 -3.43 -5.43
N SER A 392 16.83 -4.46 -5.78
CA SER A 392 15.60 -4.37 -6.53
C SER A 392 14.44 -3.98 -5.59
N LEU A 393 13.88 -2.79 -5.77
CA LEU A 393 12.76 -2.31 -4.97
C LEU A 393 11.43 -2.79 -5.55
N GLN A 394 10.74 -3.66 -4.83
CA GLN A 394 9.40 -4.09 -5.18
C GLN A 394 8.37 -3.03 -4.72
N PRO A 395 7.43 -2.58 -5.59
CA PRO A 395 6.46 -1.55 -5.24
C PRO A 395 5.62 -1.87 -4.00
N GLN A 396 5.28 -3.14 -3.79
CA GLN A 396 4.50 -3.60 -2.64
C GLN A 396 5.26 -3.41 -1.32
N LEU A 397 6.58 -3.67 -1.33
CA LEU A 397 7.42 -3.47 -0.15
C LEU A 397 7.62 -1.98 0.15
N LEU A 398 7.71 -1.12 -0.87
CA LEU A 398 7.74 0.34 -0.69
C LEU A 398 6.46 0.86 -0.04
N LEU A 399 5.30 0.37 -0.49
CA LEU A 399 4.02 0.71 0.09
C LEU A 399 3.92 0.26 1.55
N LEU A 400 4.36 -0.96 1.85
CA LEU A 400 4.42 -1.49 3.20
C LEU A 400 5.33 -0.65 4.11
N GLN A 401 6.52 -0.28 3.64
CA GLN A 401 7.46 0.55 4.39
C GLN A 401 6.85 1.93 4.71
N LYS A 402 6.23 2.58 3.70
CA LYS A 402 5.49 3.84 3.93
C LYS A 402 4.45 3.68 5.03
N THR A 403 3.64 2.63 4.93
CA THR A 403 2.58 2.37 5.91
C THR A 403 3.15 2.12 7.31
N MET A 404 4.23 1.37 7.41
CA MET A 404 4.91 1.10 8.67
C MET A 404 5.42 2.38 9.35
N ILE A 405 6.01 3.30 8.57
CA ILE A 405 6.46 4.61 9.07
C ILE A 405 5.26 5.44 9.57
N ILE A 406 4.15 5.44 8.83
CA ILE A 406 2.92 6.16 9.22
C ILE A 406 2.36 5.55 10.51
N VAL A 407 2.23 4.24 10.60
CA VAL A 407 1.74 3.50 11.78
C VAL A 407 2.60 3.81 13.00
N GLU A 408 3.93 3.74 12.88
CA GLU A 408 4.83 4.12 13.97
C GLU A 408 4.64 5.58 14.39
N GLY A 409 4.53 6.50 13.43
CA GLY A 409 4.31 7.92 13.68
C GLY A 409 3.01 8.18 14.46
N VAL A 410 1.91 7.54 14.04
CA VAL A 410 0.62 7.65 14.74
C VAL A 410 0.69 7.00 16.12
N ALA A 411 1.29 5.81 16.25
CA ALA A 411 1.46 5.13 17.52
C ALA A 411 2.28 5.95 18.52
N ARG A 412 3.36 6.61 18.07
CA ARG A 412 4.18 7.52 18.91
C ARG A 412 3.47 8.81 19.30
N ASN A 413 2.56 9.30 18.48
CA ASN A 413 1.72 10.45 18.86
C ASN A 413 0.76 10.08 19.99
N LEU A 414 0.30 8.82 20.06
CA LEU A 414 -0.55 8.30 21.15
C LEU A 414 0.28 7.95 22.39
N ASP A 415 1.38 7.24 22.21
CA ASP A 415 2.33 6.88 23.28
C ASP A 415 3.78 7.16 22.83
N PRO A 416 4.38 8.29 23.25
CA PRO A 416 5.76 8.63 22.89
C PRO A 416 6.82 7.61 23.34
N ASN A 417 6.48 6.70 24.25
CA ASN A 417 7.39 5.68 24.77
C ASN A 417 7.18 4.31 24.15
N ILE A 418 6.25 4.16 23.21
CA ILE A 418 5.98 2.87 22.57
C ILE A 418 7.20 2.35 21.83
N ASN A 419 7.48 1.07 22.02
CA ASN A 419 8.54 0.37 21.30
C ASN A 419 7.91 -0.59 20.28
N PHE A 420 8.01 -0.21 19.00
CA PHE A 420 7.47 -1.01 17.89
C PHE A 420 7.99 -2.46 17.90
N TRP A 421 9.28 -2.64 18.19
CA TRP A 421 9.92 -3.97 18.19
C TRP A 421 9.43 -4.88 19.29
N GLU A 422 9.24 -4.34 20.51
CA GLU A 422 8.72 -5.09 21.64
C GLU A 422 7.27 -5.52 21.41
N VAL A 423 6.46 -4.62 20.82
CA VAL A 423 5.05 -4.93 20.48
C VAL A 423 4.98 -5.96 19.36
N SER A 424 5.89 -5.87 18.37
CA SER A 424 5.87 -6.75 17.19
C SER A 424 6.34 -8.17 17.49
N LYS A 425 7.25 -8.33 18.45
CA LYS A 425 7.91 -9.61 18.75
C LYS A 425 6.93 -10.78 18.97
N PRO A 426 5.95 -10.70 19.88
CA PRO A 426 5.04 -11.82 20.14
C PRO A 426 4.20 -12.18 18.92
N GLU A 427 3.68 -11.20 18.18
CA GLU A 427 2.84 -11.42 16.99
C GLU A 427 3.64 -12.12 15.89
N ILE A 428 4.91 -11.74 15.69
CA ILE A 428 5.78 -12.34 14.68
C ILE A 428 6.22 -13.75 15.10
N GLU A 429 6.57 -13.97 16.37
CA GLU A 429 6.97 -15.30 16.87
C GLU A 429 5.81 -16.30 16.77
N GLU A 430 4.58 -15.87 17.07
CA GLU A 430 3.38 -16.70 16.94
C GLU A 430 3.14 -17.06 15.47
N TRP A 431 3.15 -16.08 14.58
CA TRP A 431 2.93 -16.31 13.16
C TRP A 431 4.01 -17.21 12.52
N LEU A 432 5.29 -16.99 12.84
CA LEU A 432 6.38 -17.83 12.34
C LEU A 432 6.28 -19.27 12.83
N ARG A 433 5.86 -19.47 14.09
CA ARG A 433 5.63 -20.81 14.65
C ARG A 433 4.53 -21.54 13.88
N ASP A 434 3.45 -20.86 13.57
CA ASP A 434 2.33 -21.43 12.82
C ASP A 434 2.72 -21.69 11.36
N GLU A 435 3.41 -20.74 10.71
CA GLU A 435 3.82 -20.86 9.32
C GLU A 435 4.88 -21.94 9.11
N LEU A 436 5.86 -22.06 10.01
CA LEU A 436 6.91 -23.08 9.95
C LEU A 436 6.48 -24.43 10.55
N GLY A 437 5.29 -24.50 11.13
CA GLY A 437 4.76 -25.71 11.75
C GLY A 437 4.56 -26.87 10.75
N ILE A 438 4.66 -28.11 11.25
CA ILE A 438 4.58 -29.34 10.44
C ILE A 438 3.30 -29.39 9.60
N LYS A 439 2.16 -28.90 10.12
CA LYS A 439 0.87 -28.88 9.40
C LYS A 439 0.93 -28.04 8.11
N ASN A 440 1.57 -26.88 8.17
CA ASN A 440 1.68 -26.00 6.99
C ASN A 440 2.67 -26.52 5.97
N ARG A 441 3.78 -27.14 6.40
CA ARG A 441 4.71 -27.81 5.48
C ARG A 441 4.05 -28.98 4.73
N LEU A 442 3.21 -29.77 5.40
CA LEU A 442 2.45 -30.85 4.76
C LEU A 442 1.44 -30.29 3.74
N LYS A 443 0.74 -29.19 4.09
CA LYS A 443 -0.23 -28.55 3.19
C LYS A 443 0.46 -27.97 1.95
N GLU A 444 1.60 -27.34 2.13
CA GLU A 444 2.42 -26.75 1.06
C GLU A 444 2.93 -27.83 0.09
N THR A 445 3.42 -28.96 0.63
CA THR A 445 3.80 -30.13 -0.16
C THR A 445 2.60 -30.69 -0.96
N GLN A 446 1.42 -30.75 -0.35
CA GLN A 446 0.21 -31.23 -0.99
C GLN A 446 -0.30 -30.27 -2.09
N GLU A 447 -0.22 -28.95 -1.88
CA GLU A 447 -0.58 -27.95 -2.88
C GLU A 447 0.41 -27.92 -4.05
N THR A 448 1.69 -28.09 -3.78
CA THR A 448 2.76 -28.21 -4.79
C THR A 448 2.54 -29.46 -5.64
N LEU A 449 2.24 -30.61 -5.02
CA LEU A 449 1.90 -31.85 -5.73
C LEU A 449 0.64 -31.69 -6.58
N LYS A 450 -0.41 -31.04 -6.08
CA LYS A 450 -1.64 -30.74 -6.85
C LYS A 450 -1.36 -29.81 -8.04
N SER A 451 -0.46 -28.82 -7.86
CA SER A 451 -0.09 -27.90 -8.94
C SER A 451 0.73 -28.58 -10.02
N LEU A 452 1.63 -29.48 -9.65
CA LEU A 452 2.40 -30.34 -10.57
C LEU A 452 1.48 -31.33 -11.31
N ALA A 453 0.54 -31.97 -10.60
CA ALA A 453 -0.45 -32.85 -11.21
C ALA A 453 -1.34 -32.16 -12.27
N ARG A 454 -1.59 -30.87 -12.12
CA ARG A 454 -2.33 -30.07 -13.13
C ARG A 454 -1.47 -29.70 -14.34
N ARG A 455 -0.15 -29.63 -14.20
CA ARG A 455 0.77 -29.22 -15.28
C ARG A 455 1.28 -30.40 -16.11
N VAL A 456 1.26 -31.59 -15.55
CA VAL A 456 1.69 -32.82 -16.21
C VAL A 456 0.49 -33.76 -16.30
N PRO A 457 -0.17 -33.88 -17.47
CA PRO A 457 -1.40 -34.66 -17.64
C PRO A 457 -1.28 -36.12 -17.21
N ASP A 458 -0.10 -36.72 -17.36
CA ASP A 458 0.15 -38.14 -17.06
C ASP A 458 0.62 -38.38 -15.60
N LEU A 459 0.77 -37.33 -14.79
CA LEU A 459 1.24 -37.44 -13.40
C LEU A 459 0.29 -38.26 -12.49
N PRO A 460 -1.04 -38.16 -12.60
CA PRO A 460 -1.97 -38.98 -11.84
C PRO A 460 -1.81 -40.49 -12.15
N ASP A 461 -1.63 -40.84 -13.41
CA ASP A 461 -1.39 -42.22 -13.85
C ASP A 461 -0.02 -42.74 -13.36
N PHE A 462 0.98 -41.92 -13.37
CA PHE A 462 2.29 -42.26 -12.83
C PHE A 462 2.26 -42.48 -11.30
N LEU A 463 1.58 -41.59 -10.56
CA LEU A 463 1.41 -41.72 -9.12
C LEU A 463 0.61 -42.97 -8.75
N SER A 464 -0.45 -43.31 -9.48
CA SER A 464 -1.24 -44.52 -9.24
C SER A 464 -0.45 -45.81 -9.53
N ARG A 465 0.42 -45.82 -10.56
CA ARG A 465 1.38 -46.91 -10.84
C ARG A 465 2.45 -47.03 -9.78
N ALA A 466 2.96 -45.93 -9.26
CA ALA A 466 3.92 -45.92 -8.16
C ALA A 466 3.28 -46.40 -6.84
N GLU A 467 2.04 -46.03 -6.53
CA GLU A 467 1.30 -46.56 -5.39
C GLU A 467 1.07 -48.04 -5.48
N ASN A 468 0.60 -48.53 -6.64
CA ASN A 468 0.42 -49.97 -6.89
C ASN A 468 1.75 -50.77 -6.82
N ALA A 469 2.85 -50.18 -7.27
CA ALA A 469 4.17 -50.81 -7.14
C ALA A 469 4.62 -50.89 -5.68
N ILE A 470 4.38 -49.86 -4.89
CA ILE A 470 4.67 -49.83 -3.44
C ILE A 470 3.81 -50.84 -2.69
N ASP A 471 2.53 -50.98 -3.04
CA ASP A 471 1.63 -51.97 -2.43
C ASP A 471 2.03 -53.40 -2.81
N THR A 472 2.43 -53.64 -4.05
CA THR A 472 2.98 -54.94 -4.50
C THR A 472 4.28 -55.30 -3.77
N ILE A 473 5.15 -54.32 -3.56
CA ILE A 473 6.41 -54.51 -2.78
C ILE A 473 6.07 -54.79 -1.29
N ASN A 474 5.06 -54.10 -0.74
CA ASN A 474 4.62 -54.34 0.64
C ASN A 474 3.95 -55.71 0.82
N GLU A 475 3.25 -56.23 -0.20
CA GLU A 475 2.72 -57.61 -0.18
C GLU A 475 3.82 -58.67 -0.27
N ILE A 476 4.81 -58.47 -1.13
CA ILE A 476 5.98 -59.36 -1.27
C ILE A 476 6.87 -59.36 0.00
N THR A 477 6.97 -58.25 0.70
CA THR A 477 7.75 -58.13 1.94
C THR A 477 7.02 -58.60 3.20
N LYS A 478 5.70 -58.84 3.16
CA LYS A 478 4.96 -59.44 4.26
C LYS A 478 5.25 -60.92 4.48
N GLU A 479 5.89 -61.59 3.49
CA GLU A 479 6.23 -63.02 3.60
C GLU A 479 7.63 -63.32 4.18
N LYS A 480 8.45 -62.30 4.54
CA LYS A 480 9.79 -62.49 5.16
C LYS A 480 10.06 -61.48 6.30
N GLU A 481 10.41 -62.04 7.42
CA GLU A 481 10.69 -61.50 8.77
C GLU A 481 11.28 -60.07 8.97
N PRO A 482 11.06 -59.45 10.16
CA PRO A 482 11.13 -58.01 10.36
C PRO A 482 12.45 -57.53 10.96
N SER A 483 13.44 -57.13 10.17
CA SER A 483 14.55 -56.35 10.74
C SER A 483 15.30 -55.35 9.81
N SER A 484 14.81 -55.11 8.58
CA SER A 484 15.54 -54.19 7.68
C SER A 484 14.68 -53.12 7.00
N ASN A 485 13.48 -52.85 7.53
CA ASN A 485 12.43 -52.16 6.82
C ASN A 485 12.58 -50.61 6.69
N TYR A 486 13.50 -49.97 7.44
CA TYR A 486 13.65 -48.51 7.39
C TYR A 486 14.56 -48.02 6.25
N ILE A 487 15.56 -48.81 5.87
CA ILE A 487 16.50 -48.46 4.80
C ILE A 487 15.85 -48.63 3.43
N PHE A 488 14.97 -49.64 3.28
CA PHE A 488 14.29 -49.92 2.00
C PHE A 488 13.16 -48.89 1.69
N LYS A 489 12.43 -48.44 2.71
CA LYS A 489 11.40 -47.39 2.54
C LYS A 489 12.03 -46.03 2.21
N GLY A 490 13.13 -45.67 2.82
CA GLY A 490 13.91 -44.46 2.47
C GLY A 490 14.48 -44.51 1.05
N GLY A 491 14.99 -45.67 0.61
CA GLY A 491 15.55 -45.84 -0.73
C GLY A 491 14.50 -45.76 -1.85
N ALA A 492 13.31 -46.30 -1.65
CA ALA A 492 12.21 -46.23 -2.61
C ALA A 492 11.68 -44.80 -2.80
N ILE A 493 11.57 -44.02 -1.72
CA ILE A 493 11.17 -42.62 -1.76
C ILE A 493 12.23 -41.78 -2.50
N ILE A 494 13.51 -42.04 -2.27
CA ILE A 494 14.62 -41.34 -2.95
C ILE A 494 14.63 -41.69 -4.44
N LEU A 495 14.37 -42.92 -4.84
CA LEU A 495 14.27 -43.32 -6.25
C LEU A 495 13.07 -42.69 -6.97
N ILE A 496 11.94 -42.54 -6.30
CA ILE A 496 10.76 -41.84 -6.84
C ILE A 496 11.07 -40.34 -7.03
N ILE A 497 11.73 -39.71 -6.06
CA ILE A 497 12.13 -38.29 -6.14
C ILE A 497 13.17 -38.09 -7.26
N LEU A 498 14.14 -38.98 -7.39
CA LEU A 498 15.15 -38.93 -8.47
C LEU A 498 14.54 -39.22 -9.85
N GLY A 499 13.53 -40.09 -9.94
CA GLY A 499 12.80 -40.34 -11.17
C GLY A 499 11.96 -39.12 -11.62
N ILE A 500 11.40 -38.40 -10.69
CA ILE A 500 10.68 -37.12 -10.96
C ILE A 500 11.67 -36.04 -11.42
N ILE A 501 12.85 -35.93 -10.80
CA ILE A 501 13.89 -34.95 -11.17
C ILE A 501 14.49 -35.26 -12.56
N ALA A 502 14.54 -36.52 -12.98
CA ALA A 502 15.04 -36.91 -14.30
C ALA A 502 14.04 -36.73 -15.43
N LEU A 503 12.78 -36.45 -15.13
CA LEU A 503 11.69 -36.21 -16.09
C LEU A 503 11.33 -34.74 -16.24
N ILE A 504 11.92 -33.86 -15.41
CA ILE A 504 11.86 -32.39 -15.50
C ILE A 504 13.15 -31.88 -16.16
#